data_2f1a72197da4f3247dda9f2b86ccde17
#
_entry.id   2f1a72197da4f3247dda9f2b86ccde17
#
_cell.length_a   1.000
_cell.length_b   1.000
_cell.length_c   1.000
_cell.angle_alpha   90.00
_cell.angle_beta   90.00
_cell.angle_gamma   90.00
#
_symmetry.space_group_name_H-M   'P 1'
#
loop_
_entity.id
_entity.type
_entity.pdbx_description
1 polymer ?
#
loop_
_entity_poly.entity_id
_entity_poly.type
_entity_poly.pdbx_seq_one_letter_code
_entity_poly.pdbx_strand_id
1 'polypeptide(L)'
;MDGTNARLEHMRATLRREAAVLQELANDFDEGASRAVDLLLGTGGHVLIGGAGTSNAVAWRFAHLLSCCGLPALFLDPAEGLHGGSGAVKPEDTVILISKEGRSLEVNAFGLIVKQRGAKLMAITESPDSELGKMADAVVRVKIRSGSDPFDMVATSSSLANAAAADAICEVILVERGHTKEAFGATHPAGAVGERMRQEGILK
;
A
#
# COMPACT_ATOMS: atom_id res chain seq x y z
N MET A 1 14.67 -28.00 26.68
CA MET A 1 15.22 -27.07 25.65
C MET A 1 15.42 -25.74 26.35
N ASP A 2 16.59 -25.12 26.19
CA ASP A 2 16.87 -23.79 26.73
C ASP A 2 15.84 -22.79 26.16
N GLY A 3 15.32 -21.92 27.00
CA GLY A 3 14.29 -20.93 26.61
C GLY A 3 14.72 -20.06 25.41
N THR A 4 16.03 -19.85 25.22
CA THR A 4 16.60 -19.15 24.07
C THR A 4 16.36 -19.89 22.76
N ASN A 5 16.60 -21.20 22.72
CA ASN A 5 16.36 -22.02 21.52
C ASN A 5 14.88 -22.07 21.14
N ALA A 6 13.97 -22.16 22.12
CA ALA A 6 12.55 -22.15 21.88
C ALA A 6 12.07 -20.83 21.25
N ARG A 7 12.57 -19.69 21.73
CA ARG A 7 12.28 -18.36 21.14
C ARG A 7 12.78 -18.23 19.71
N LEU A 8 14.01 -18.66 19.43
CA LEU A 8 14.57 -18.64 18.08
C LEU A 8 13.77 -19.50 17.12
N GLU A 9 13.37 -20.70 17.53
CA GLU A 9 12.54 -21.55 16.66
C GLU A 9 11.16 -20.95 16.41
N HIS A 10 10.56 -20.29 17.39
CA HIS A 10 9.29 -19.58 17.20
C HIS A 10 9.44 -18.42 16.18
N MET A 11 10.49 -17.60 16.30
CA MET A 11 10.78 -16.54 15.33
C MET A 11 11.00 -17.08 13.91
N ARG A 12 11.77 -18.16 13.76
CA ARG A 12 12.01 -18.83 12.48
C ARG A 12 10.71 -19.39 11.87
N ALA A 13 9.86 -19.99 12.71
CA ALA A 13 8.56 -20.49 12.26
C ALA A 13 7.64 -19.38 11.77
N THR A 14 7.63 -18.22 12.43
CA THR A 14 6.92 -17.03 11.98
C THR A 14 7.41 -16.57 10.61
N LEU A 15 8.73 -16.39 10.42
CA LEU A 15 9.31 -15.96 9.14
C LEU A 15 9.02 -16.96 8.01
N ARG A 16 9.04 -18.27 8.28
CA ARG A 16 8.69 -19.28 7.27
C ARG A 16 7.21 -19.19 6.87
N ARG A 17 6.33 -18.95 7.83
CA ARG A 17 4.88 -18.76 7.58
C ARG A 17 4.65 -17.51 6.73
N GLU A 18 5.30 -16.40 7.04
CA GLU A 18 5.22 -15.15 6.28
C GLU A 18 5.77 -15.32 4.84
N ALA A 19 6.88 -16.02 4.67
CA ALA A 19 7.41 -16.34 3.35
C ALA A 19 6.41 -17.17 2.50
N ALA A 20 5.71 -18.12 3.13
CA ALA A 20 4.67 -18.90 2.45
C ALA A 20 3.48 -18.02 2.04
N VAL A 21 3.07 -17.08 2.88
CA VAL A 21 2.01 -16.10 2.56
C VAL A 21 2.38 -15.25 1.35
N LEU A 22 3.62 -14.77 1.26
CA LEU A 22 4.08 -13.98 0.11
C LEU A 22 4.14 -14.82 -1.16
N GLN A 23 4.53 -16.09 -1.06
CA GLN A 23 4.53 -16.99 -2.22
C GLN A 23 3.09 -17.25 -2.73
N GLU A 24 2.12 -17.43 -1.84
CA GLU A 24 0.71 -17.56 -2.20
C GLU A 24 0.19 -16.28 -2.85
N LEU A 25 0.48 -15.12 -2.26
CA LEU A 25 0.11 -13.82 -2.83
C LEU A 25 0.63 -13.63 -4.26
N ALA A 26 1.88 -14.00 -4.51
CA ALA A 26 2.48 -13.88 -5.84
C ALA A 26 1.75 -14.73 -6.91
N ASN A 27 1.19 -15.88 -6.50
CA ASN A 27 0.40 -16.74 -7.38
C ASN A 27 -1.05 -16.24 -7.56
N ASP A 28 -1.57 -15.48 -6.59
CA ASP A 28 -2.96 -15.02 -6.54
C ASP A 28 -3.17 -13.62 -7.17
N PHE A 29 -2.10 -12.92 -7.56
CA PHE A 29 -2.24 -11.63 -8.24
C PHE A 29 -2.96 -11.83 -9.57
N ASP A 30 -4.03 -11.06 -9.75
CA ASP A 30 -4.94 -11.15 -10.87
C ASP A 30 -5.00 -9.86 -11.70
N GLU A 31 -5.87 -9.84 -12.70
CA GLU A 31 -6.10 -8.65 -13.53
C GLU A 31 -6.59 -7.43 -12.72
N GLY A 32 -7.12 -7.62 -11.51
CA GLY A 32 -7.49 -6.53 -10.61
C GLY A 32 -6.29 -5.68 -10.21
N ALA A 33 -5.14 -6.32 -9.97
CA ALA A 33 -3.89 -5.63 -9.68
C ALA A 33 -3.39 -4.83 -10.91
N SER A 34 -3.50 -5.39 -12.12
CA SER A 34 -3.15 -4.68 -13.36
C SER A 34 -4.04 -3.44 -13.56
N ARG A 35 -5.36 -3.60 -13.42
CA ARG A 35 -6.30 -2.45 -13.49
C ARG A 35 -6.01 -1.37 -12.45
N ALA A 36 -5.53 -1.76 -11.27
CA ALA A 36 -5.13 -0.81 -10.24
C ALA A 36 -3.88 0.00 -10.66
N VAL A 37 -2.92 -0.63 -11.32
CA VAL A 37 -1.76 0.08 -11.92
C VAL A 37 -2.22 1.04 -13.00
N ASP A 38 -3.09 0.62 -13.93
CA ASP A 38 -3.64 1.49 -14.97
C ASP A 38 -4.33 2.73 -14.37
N LEU A 39 -5.10 2.52 -13.28
CA LEU A 39 -5.77 3.61 -12.58
C LEU A 39 -4.76 4.63 -12.00
N LEU A 40 -3.68 4.15 -11.40
CA LEU A 40 -2.62 4.98 -10.82
C LEU A 40 -1.83 5.73 -11.89
N LEU A 41 -1.50 5.09 -13.00
CA LEU A 41 -0.81 5.73 -14.14
C LEU A 41 -1.67 6.81 -14.78
N GLY A 42 -2.99 6.64 -14.78
CA GLY A 42 -3.96 7.62 -15.28
C GLY A 42 -4.30 8.75 -14.31
N THR A 43 -3.73 8.77 -13.09
CA THR A 43 -4.01 9.82 -12.09
C THR A 43 -3.47 11.17 -12.56
N GLY A 44 -4.35 12.16 -12.69
CA GLY A 44 -3.99 13.52 -13.09
C GLY A 44 -3.58 14.43 -11.93
N GLY A 45 -3.97 14.07 -10.72
CA GLY A 45 -3.69 14.78 -9.47
C GLY A 45 -2.71 14.04 -8.56
N HIS A 46 -3.07 13.94 -7.28
CA HIS A 46 -2.30 13.18 -6.27
C HIS A 46 -2.92 11.80 -6.04
N VAL A 47 -2.09 10.87 -5.59
CA VAL A 47 -2.54 9.63 -4.99
C VAL A 47 -2.58 9.82 -3.47
N LEU A 48 -3.77 9.71 -2.88
CA LEU A 48 -3.97 9.83 -1.42
C LEU A 48 -4.19 8.43 -0.85
N ILE A 49 -3.43 8.04 0.17
CA ILE A 49 -3.46 6.67 0.66
C ILE A 49 -3.79 6.64 2.14
N GLY A 50 -4.75 5.82 2.53
CA GLY A 50 -5.19 5.68 3.91
C GLY A 50 -5.63 4.27 4.29
N GLY A 51 -5.80 4.05 5.57
CA GLY A 51 -6.26 2.79 6.16
C GLY A 51 -6.62 2.99 7.62
N ALA A 52 -6.79 1.92 8.37
CA ALA A 52 -6.99 1.96 9.81
C ALA A 52 -6.05 1.00 10.54
N GLY A 53 -5.57 1.33 11.73
CA GLY A 53 -4.67 0.50 12.53
C GLY A 53 -3.37 0.17 11.79
N THR A 54 -2.98 -1.11 11.69
CA THR A 54 -1.78 -1.55 10.97
C THR A 54 -1.85 -1.25 9.47
N SER A 55 -3.05 -1.23 8.87
CA SER A 55 -3.24 -0.81 7.48
C SER A 55 -2.86 0.65 7.27
N ASN A 56 -3.03 1.50 8.29
CA ASN A 56 -2.61 2.91 8.25
C ASN A 56 -1.08 3.05 8.14
N ALA A 57 -0.33 2.23 8.88
CA ALA A 57 1.12 2.19 8.79
C ALA A 57 1.60 1.73 7.39
N VAL A 58 0.93 0.76 6.79
CA VAL A 58 1.19 0.32 5.41
C VAL A 58 0.86 1.43 4.42
N ALA A 59 -0.25 2.13 4.59
CA ALA A 59 -0.67 3.26 3.75
C ALA A 59 0.36 4.39 3.76
N TRP A 60 0.89 4.75 4.94
CA TRP A 60 1.94 5.76 5.06
C TRP A 60 3.21 5.35 4.31
N ARG A 61 3.67 4.10 4.48
CA ARG A 61 4.81 3.55 3.76
C ARG A 61 4.58 3.54 2.24
N PHE A 62 3.41 3.14 1.80
CA PHE A 62 3.05 3.07 0.38
C PHE A 62 3.05 4.45 -0.27
N ALA A 63 2.49 5.48 0.38
CA ALA A 63 2.55 6.86 -0.09
C ALA A 63 3.98 7.34 -0.29
N HIS A 64 4.87 7.06 0.67
CA HIS A 64 6.28 7.39 0.56
C HIS A 64 6.93 6.69 -0.65
N LEU A 65 6.71 5.39 -0.83
CA LEU A 65 7.31 4.62 -1.94
C LEU A 65 6.80 5.07 -3.30
N LEU A 66 5.51 5.33 -3.47
CA LEU A 66 4.98 5.88 -4.73
C LEU A 66 5.61 7.23 -5.07
N SER A 67 5.83 8.10 -4.08
CA SER A 67 6.55 9.35 -4.27
C SER A 67 7.99 9.11 -4.72
N CYS A 68 8.69 8.11 -4.15
CA CYS A 68 10.02 7.69 -4.60
C CYS A 68 10.02 7.15 -6.04
N CYS A 69 8.90 6.61 -6.52
CA CYS A 69 8.72 6.13 -7.89
C CYS A 69 8.23 7.21 -8.85
N GLY A 70 8.21 8.46 -8.42
CA GLY A 70 7.85 9.62 -9.26
C GLY A 70 6.34 9.83 -9.45
N LEU A 71 5.50 9.20 -8.64
CA LEU A 71 4.06 9.44 -8.61
C LEU A 71 3.71 10.31 -7.41
N PRO A 72 3.11 11.52 -7.58
CA PRO A 72 2.79 12.39 -6.45
C PRO A 72 1.82 11.69 -5.50
N ALA A 73 2.30 11.30 -4.32
CA ALA A 73 1.52 10.53 -3.37
C ALA A 73 1.67 11.06 -1.94
N LEU A 74 0.56 11.07 -1.20
CA LEU A 74 0.48 11.56 0.17
C LEU A 74 -0.35 10.62 1.03
N PHE A 75 0.01 10.50 2.28
CA PHE A 75 -0.79 9.81 3.28
C PHE A 75 -1.94 10.71 3.76
N LEU A 76 -3.15 10.15 3.86
CA LEU A 76 -4.32 10.80 4.44
C LEU A 76 -5.08 9.80 5.32
N ASP A 77 -5.07 10.05 6.62
CA ASP A 77 -5.81 9.22 7.57
C ASP A 77 -7.32 9.31 7.31
N PRO A 78 -8.05 8.19 7.15
CA PRO A 78 -9.50 8.21 6.93
C PRO A 78 -10.29 8.89 8.05
N ALA A 79 -9.87 8.76 9.31
CA ALA A 79 -10.53 9.46 10.42
C ALA A 79 -10.36 10.99 10.29
N GLU A 80 -9.17 11.48 9.98
CA GLU A 80 -8.94 12.89 9.68
C GLU A 80 -9.71 13.33 8.43
N GLY A 81 -9.85 12.42 7.45
CA GLY A 81 -10.70 12.62 6.26
C GLY A 81 -12.14 12.97 6.62
N LEU A 82 -12.69 12.35 7.66
CA LEU A 82 -14.05 12.61 8.17
C LEU A 82 -14.16 13.93 8.95
N HIS A 83 -13.04 14.50 9.41
CA HIS A 83 -12.97 15.73 10.19
C HIS A 83 -12.42 16.92 9.40
N GLY A 84 -12.63 16.94 8.08
CA GLY A 84 -12.27 18.06 7.20
C GLY A 84 -11.11 17.77 6.27
N GLY A 85 -10.28 16.75 6.52
CA GLY A 85 -9.17 16.35 5.66
C GLY A 85 -9.61 15.98 4.23
N SER A 86 -10.84 15.49 4.04
CA SER A 86 -11.44 15.25 2.73
C SER A 86 -11.51 16.50 1.84
N GLY A 87 -11.41 17.71 2.41
CA GLY A 87 -11.31 18.95 1.65
C GLY A 87 -10.12 18.99 0.68
N ALA A 88 -9.06 18.21 0.94
CA ALA A 88 -7.90 18.08 0.07
C ALA A 88 -8.16 17.23 -1.20
N VAL A 89 -9.16 16.32 -1.16
CA VAL A 89 -9.46 15.42 -2.27
C VAL A 89 -10.06 16.19 -3.44
N LYS A 90 -9.53 15.99 -4.65
CA LYS A 90 -9.97 16.60 -5.91
C LYS A 90 -10.47 15.53 -6.89
N PRO A 91 -11.29 15.88 -7.88
CA PRO A 91 -11.79 14.91 -8.88
C PRO A 91 -10.70 14.21 -9.70
N GLU A 92 -9.56 14.88 -9.92
CA GLU A 92 -8.39 14.36 -10.63
C GLU A 92 -7.50 13.43 -9.79
N ASP A 93 -7.78 13.29 -8.47
CA ASP A 93 -7.02 12.44 -7.57
C ASP A 93 -7.48 10.99 -7.64
N THR A 94 -6.58 10.10 -7.22
CA THR A 94 -6.90 8.71 -6.90
C THR A 94 -6.69 8.49 -5.40
N VAL A 95 -7.67 7.93 -4.72
CA VAL A 95 -7.57 7.57 -3.31
C VAL A 95 -7.42 6.05 -3.18
N ILE A 96 -6.42 5.60 -2.44
CA ILE A 96 -6.21 4.18 -2.10
C ILE A 96 -6.63 3.95 -0.66
N LEU A 97 -7.55 3.03 -0.42
CA LEU A 97 -7.97 2.64 0.92
C LEU A 97 -7.63 1.17 1.19
N ILE A 98 -6.94 0.94 2.31
CA ILE A 98 -6.50 -0.40 2.74
C ILE A 98 -7.37 -0.85 3.91
N SER A 99 -8.12 -1.93 3.71
CA SER A 99 -8.92 -2.56 4.76
C SER A 99 -9.02 -4.07 4.50
N LYS A 100 -8.47 -4.90 5.41
CA LYS A 100 -8.40 -6.36 5.24
C LYS A 100 -9.76 -6.93 4.83
N GLU A 101 -10.79 -6.73 5.64
CA GLU A 101 -12.14 -7.23 5.36
C GLU A 101 -13.03 -6.25 4.58
N GLY A 102 -12.55 -5.01 4.36
CA GLY A 102 -13.33 -3.97 3.68
C GLY A 102 -14.56 -3.48 4.46
N ARG A 103 -14.53 -3.58 5.79
CA ARG A 103 -15.67 -3.27 6.68
C ARG A 103 -15.38 -2.22 7.76
N SER A 104 -14.19 -1.61 7.76
CA SER A 104 -13.85 -0.56 8.72
C SER A 104 -14.74 0.66 8.47
N LEU A 105 -15.48 1.08 9.50
CA LEU A 105 -16.51 2.11 9.37
C LEU A 105 -15.94 3.44 8.88
N GLU A 106 -14.86 3.90 9.47
CA GLU A 106 -14.16 5.14 9.11
C GLU A 106 -13.59 5.10 7.70
N VAL A 107 -13.04 3.94 7.27
CA VAL A 107 -12.51 3.74 5.92
C VAL A 107 -13.64 3.80 4.89
N ASN A 108 -14.76 3.12 5.14
CA ASN A 108 -15.90 3.10 4.24
C ASN A 108 -16.60 4.46 4.17
N ALA A 109 -16.79 5.13 5.32
CA ALA A 109 -17.36 6.47 5.36
C ALA A 109 -16.50 7.47 4.57
N PHE A 110 -15.18 7.40 4.70
CA PHE A 110 -14.27 8.24 3.90
C PHE A 110 -14.33 7.87 2.42
N GLY A 111 -14.39 6.58 2.07
CA GLY A 111 -14.57 6.11 0.70
C GLY A 111 -15.81 6.68 0.01
N LEU A 112 -16.94 6.79 0.73
CA LEU A 112 -18.16 7.43 0.23
C LEU A 112 -17.92 8.92 -0.09
N ILE A 113 -17.21 9.64 0.79
CA ILE A 113 -16.87 11.05 0.54
C ILE A 113 -15.97 11.17 -0.69
N VAL A 114 -14.97 10.30 -0.85
CA VAL A 114 -14.10 10.25 -2.03
C VAL A 114 -14.92 10.16 -3.31
N LYS A 115 -15.88 9.23 -3.37
CA LYS A 115 -16.77 9.06 -4.54
C LYS A 115 -17.66 10.29 -4.76
N GLN A 116 -18.22 10.89 -3.71
CA GLN A 116 -19.01 12.12 -3.79
C GLN A 116 -18.21 13.31 -4.34
N ARG A 117 -16.90 13.36 -4.06
CA ARG A 117 -15.99 14.38 -4.57
C ARG A 117 -15.54 14.14 -6.02
N GLY A 118 -15.95 13.03 -6.62
CA GLY A 118 -15.62 12.67 -8.01
C GLY A 118 -14.25 12.06 -8.22
N ALA A 119 -13.49 11.81 -7.14
CA ALA A 119 -12.19 11.16 -7.21
C ALA A 119 -12.32 9.65 -7.48
N LYS A 120 -11.27 9.05 -8.01
CA LYS A 120 -11.17 7.60 -8.18
C LYS A 120 -10.83 6.92 -6.87
N LEU A 121 -11.35 5.72 -6.68
CA LEU A 121 -11.12 4.92 -5.48
C LEU A 121 -10.52 3.57 -5.86
N MET A 122 -9.37 3.26 -5.29
CA MET A 122 -8.73 1.95 -5.33
C MET A 122 -8.83 1.31 -3.95
N ALA A 123 -9.19 0.04 -3.87
CA ALA A 123 -9.22 -0.73 -2.63
C ALA A 123 -8.12 -1.78 -2.60
N ILE A 124 -7.46 -1.94 -1.45
CA ILE A 124 -6.66 -3.13 -1.14
C ILE A 124 -7.39 -3.89 -0.04
N THR A 125 -7.91 -5.08 -0.38
CA THR A 125 -8.75 -5.88 0.53
C THR A 125 -8.71 -7.36 0.17
N GLU A 126 -8.97 -8.24 1.12
CA GLU A 126 -9.19 -9.67 0.84
C GLU A 126 -10.59 -9.97 0.29
N SER A 127 -11.55 -9.04 0.47
CA SER A 127 -12.96 -9.21 0.18
C SER A 127 -13.46 -8.21 -0.88
N PRO A 128 -13.35 -8.51 -2.18
CA PRO A 128 -13.84 -7.63 -3.25
C PRO A 128 -15.35 -7.36 -3.16
N ASP A 129 -16.13 -8.29 -2.60
CA ASP A 129 -17.58 -8.16 -2.40
C ASP A 129 -17.96 -7.35 -1.15
N SER A 130 -17.00 -6.88 -0.37
CA SER A 130 -17.23 -6.00 0.78
C SER A 130 -17.78 -4.64 0.36
N GLU A 131 -18.19 -3.84 1.33
CA GLU A 131 -18.66 -2.47 1.09
C GLU A 131 -17.57 -1.63 0.40
N LEU A 132 -16.32 -1.68 0.89
CA LEU A 132 -15.20 -0.98 0.28
C LEU A 132 -14.92 -1.48 -1.15
N GLY A 133 -14.88 -2.80 -1.34
CA GLY A 133 -14.59 -3.39 -2.65
C GLY A 133 -15.62 -3.02 -3.72
N LYS A 134 -16.92 -3.03 -3.38
CA LYS A 134 -18.01 -2.66 -4.29
C LYS A 134 -18.02 -1.18 -4.67
N MET A 135 -17.49 -0.31 -3.81
CA MET A 135 -17.44 1.13 -4.07
C MET A 135 -16.21 1.53 -4.90
N ALA A 136 -15.17 0.67 -4.94
CA ALA A 136 -13.91 0.95 -5.59
C ALA A 136 -13.98 0.84 -7.13
N ASP A 137 -13.24 1.70 -7.83
CA ASP A 137 -13.05 1.64 -9.29
C ASP A 137 -12.05 0.53 -9.68
N ALA A 138 -11.12 0.19 -8.76
CA ALA A 138 -10.21 -0.94 -8.91
C ALA A 138 -9.96 -1.61 -7.55
N VAL A 139 -9.78 -2.92 -7.54
CA VAL A 139 -9.52 -3.69 -6.31
C VAL A 139 -8.27 -4.53 -6.51
N VAL A 140 -7.32 -4.38 -5.60
CA VAL A 140 -6.21 -5.31 -5.42
C VAL A 140 -6.60 -6.28 -4.32
N ARG A 141 -6.78 -7.52 -4.70
CA ARG A 141 -7.13 -8.57 -3.75
C ARG A 141 -5.89 -9.09 -3.05
N VAL A 142 -5.82 -8.88 -1.73
CA VAL A 142 -4.75 -9.41 -0.88
C VAL A 142 -5.38 -10.36 0.14
N LYS A 143 -5.45 -11.64 -0.22
CA LYS A 143 -6.00 -12.68 0.64
C LYS A 143 -4.87 -13.49 1.27
N ILE A 144 -4.96 -13.75 2.56
CA ILE A 144 -4.05 -14.63 3.28
C ILE A 144 -4.81 -15.85 3.83
N ARG A 145 -4.08 -16.93 4.06
CA ARG A 145 -4.62 -18.14 4.70
C ARG A 145 -4.99 -17.86 6.15
N SER A 146 -6.14 -18.40 6.62
CA SER A 146 -6.48 -18.42 8.04
C SER A 146 -5.38 -19.06 8.89
N GLY A 147 -5.16 -18.53 10.09
CA GLY A 147 -4.07 -18.95 10.97
C GLY A 147 -2.70 -18.37 10.63
N SER A 148 -2.59 -17.52 9.59
CA SER A 148 -1.34 -16.81 9.27
C SER A 148 -1.06 -15.68 10.27
N ASP A 149 -2.10 -14.99 10.71
CA ASP A 149 -2.01 -14.00 11.79
C ASP A 149 -2.28 -14.66 13.16
N PRO A 150 -1.59 -14.27 14.25
CA PRO A 150 -1.92 -14.74 15.59
C PRO A 150 -3.38 -14.43 15.95
N PHE A 151 -4.12 -15.43 16.40
CA PHE A 151 -5.57 -15.36 16.70
C PHE A 151 -6.44 -14.93 15.50
N ASP A 152 -5.91 -14.95 14.27
CA ASP A 152 -6.50 -14.33 13.07
C ASP A 152 -6.79 -12.81 13.22
N MET A 153 -6.19 -12.17 14.21
CA MET A 153 -6.45 -10.77 14.59
C MET A 153 -5.21 -9.88 14.62
N VAL A 154 -4.06 -10.40 15.09
CA VAL A 154 -2.83 -9.59 15.18
C VAL A 154 -2.18 -9.54 13.80
N ALA A 155 -2.41 -8.45 13.08
CA ALA A 155 -2.05 -8.28 11.68
C ALA A 155 -0.52 -8.28 11.44
N THR A 156 0.12 -9.43 11.54
CA THR A 156 1.53 -9.66 11.19
C THR A 156 1.65 -10.02 9.72
N SER A 157 1.23 -11.21 9.34
CA SER A 157 1.30 -11.70 7.96
C SER A 157 0.40 -10.93 7.00
N SER A 158 -0.82 -10.53 7.42
CA SER A 158 -1.73 -9.72 6.60
C SER A 158 -1.18 -8.33 6.31
N SER A 159 -0.57 -7.68 7.31
CA SER A 159 0.08 -6.38 7.14
C SER A 159 1.29 -6.48 6.20
N LEU A 160 2.11 -7.54 6.35
CA LEU A 160 3.24 -7.81 5.47
C LEU A 160 2.78 -8.08 4.02
N ALA A 161 1.71 -8.86 3.83
CA ALA A 161 1.16 -9.13 2.50
C ALA A 161 0.65 -7.85 1.81
N ASN A 162 -0.05 -6.96 2.55
CA ASN A 162 -0.44 -5.65 2.01
C ASN A 162 0.77 -4.78 1.65
N ALA A 163 1.84 -4.80 2.47
CA ALA A 163 3.06 -4.07 2.17
C ALA A 163 3.77 -4.64 0.92
N ALA A 164 3.83 -5.96 0.77
CA ALA A 164 4.44 -6.61 -0.40
C ALA A 164 3.64 -6.34 -1.69
N ALA A 165 2.31 -6.33 -1.61
CA ALA A 165 1.44 -5.92 -2.73
C ALA A 165 1.72 -4.47 -3.15
N ALA A 166 1.86 -3.57 -2.18
CA ALA A 166 2.21 -2.17 -2.43
C ALA A 166 3.59 -2.04 -3.09
N ASP A 167 4.59 -2.83 -2.65
CA ASP A 167 5.93 -2.84 -3.24
C ASP A 167 5.90 -3.29 -4.71
N ALA A 168 5.18 -4.36 -5.01
CA ALA A 168 5.03 -4.84 -6.38
C ALA A 168 4.40 -3.79 -7.30
N ILE A 169 3.37 -3.09 -6.83
CA ILE A 169 2.75 -1.98 -7.56
C ILE A 169 3.74 -0.83 -7.77
N CYS A 170 4.51 -0.45 -6.73
CA CYS A 170 5.51 0.61 -6.85
C CYS A 170 6.58 0.28 -7.90
N GLU A 171 7.07 -0.95 -7.97
CA GLU A 171 8.07 -1.36 -8.95
C GLU A 171 7.52 -1.26 -10.38
N VAL A 172 6.28 -1.70 -10.61
CA VAL A 172 5.64 -1.56 -11.93
C VAL A 172 5.47 -0.09 -12.30
N ILE A 173 4.97 0.75 -11.39
CA ILE A 173 4.83 2.21 -11.60
C ILE A 173 6.18 2.85 -11.94
N LEU A 174 7.25 2.50 -11.21
CA LEU A 174 8.59 3.02 -11.47
C LEU A 174 9.05 2.71 -12.90
N VAL A 175 8.84 1.46 -13.35
CA VAL A 175 9.24 1.01 -14.70
C VAL A 175 8.38 1.67 -15.77
N GLU A 176 7.05 1.65 -15.64
CA GLU A 176 6.14 2.15 -16.68
C GLU A 176 6.16 3.68 -16.81
N ARG A 177 6.47 4.40 -15.73
CA ARG A 177 6.73 5.84 -15.80
C ARG A 177 8.12 6.20 -16.34
N GLY A 178 8.99 5.21 -16.53
CA GLY A 178 10.38 5.47 -16.94
C GLY A 178 11.13 6.35 -15.92
N HIS A 179 10.79 6.20 -14.59
CA HIS A 179 11.43 6.99 -13.55
C HIS A 179 12.89 6.59 -13.39
N THR A 180 13.80 7.51 -13.72
CA THR A 180 15.23 7.21 -13.80
C THR A 180 15.92 7.34 -12.45
N LYS A 181 17.13 6.77 -12.37
CA LYS A 181 17.99 6.89 -11.19
C LYS A 181 18.35 8.36 -10.89
N GLU A 182 18.50 9.18 -11.92
CA GLU A 182 18.76 10.62 -11.81
C GLU A 182 17.55 11.35 -11.22
N ALA A 183 16.34 11.04 -11.67
CA ALA A 183 15.10 11.59 -11.12
C ALA A 183 14.90 11.19 -9.66
N PHE A 184 15.18 9.92 -9.33
CA PHE A 184 15.19 9.46 -7.94
C PHE A 184 16.25 10.19 -7.10
N GLY A 185 17.47 10.36 -7.62
CA GLY A 185 18.56 11.08 -6.95
C GLY A 185 18.19 12.52 -6.61
N ALA A 186 17.48 13.22 -7.50
CA ALA A 186 17.05 14.60 -7.28
C ALA A 186 16.14 14.78 -6.03
N THR A 187 15.43 13.73 -5.63
CA THR A 187 14.58 13.72 -4.43
C THR A 187 15.24 13.10 -3.20
N HIS A 188 16.46 12.54 -3.34
CA HIS A 188 17.22 11.87 -2.28
C HIS A 188 18.63 12.46 -2.11
N PRO A 189 18.77 13.78 -1.84
CA PRO A 189 20.08 14.44 -1.80
C PRO A 189 20.89 14.14 -0.54
N ALA A 190 20.30 13.54 0.49
CA ALA A 190 20.89 13.34 1.80
C ALA A 190 21.11 11.86 2.16
N GLY A 191 21.85 11.62 3.26
CA GLY A 191 22.12 10.30 3.80
C GLY A 191 22.99 9.43 2.87
N ALA A 192 23.04 8.12 3.15
CA ALA A 192 23.87 7.17 2.40
C ALA A 192 23.49 7.08 0.90
N VAL A 193 22.22 7.29 0.59
CA VAL A 193 21.74 7.31 -0.80
C VAL A 193 22.30 8.52 -1.54
N GLY A 194 22.20 9.74 -0.97
CA GLY A 194 22.74 10.96 -1.58
C GLY A 194 24.26 10.90 -1.73
N GLU A 195 24.95 10.34 -0.76
CA GLU A 195 26.41 10.09 -0.82
C GLU A 195 26.77 9.20 -2.01
N ARG A 196 26.09 8.05 -2.14
CA ARG A 196 26.28 7.14 -3.28
C ARG A 196 25.98 7.80 -4.62
N MET A 197 24.90 8.60 -4.70
CA MET A 197 24.56 9.32 -5.92
C MET A 197 25.63 10.35 -6.34
N ARG A 198 26.30 11.01 -5.36
CA ARG A 198 27.44 11.87 -5.63
C ARG A 198 28.66 11.09 -6.12
N GLN A 199 28.97 9.95 -5.48
CA GLN A 199 30.07 9.07 -5.90
C GLN A 199 29.88 8.54 -7.33
N GLU A 200 28.65 8.30 -7.74
CA GLU A 200 28.28 7.87 -9.09
C GLU A 200 28.15 9.04 -10.08
N GLY A 201 28.35 10.29 -9.66
CA GLY A 201 28.27 11.48 -10.51
C GLY A 201 26.85 11.89 -10.91
N ILE A 202 25.82 11.36 -10.26
CA ILE A 202 24.40 11.66 -10.51
C ILE A 202 23.99 12.97 -9.82
N LEU A 203 24.49 13.19 -8.61
CA LEU A 203 24.32 14.45 -7.87
C LEU A 203 25.64 15.23 -7.83
N LYS A 204 25.53 16.56 -7.83
CA LYS A 204 26.66 17.50 -7.64
C LYS A 204 26.99 17.69 -6.17
#